data_c0ebdefdd6655a6d5a70baee2458796d
#
_entry.id   c0ebdefdd6655a6d5a70baee2458796d
#
_cell.length_a   1.000
_cell.length_b   1.000
_cell.length_c   1.000
_cell.angle_alpha   90.00
_cell.angle_beta   90.00
_cell.angle_gamma   90.00
#
_symmetry.space_group_name_H-M   'P 1'
#
loop_
_entity.id
_entity.type
_entity.pdbx_description
1 polymer ?
#
loop_
_entity_poly.entity_id
_entity_poly.type
_entity_poly.pdbx_seq_one_letter_code
_entity_poly.pdbx_strand_id
1 'polypeptide(L)'
;MAYTAQLEKNISIKSLQNLKAKQEKFVTVALYDAPMAAMAERCGVQAVLVGDSLGMTVLGYKDTLPVTMEHMIYHVEAVARGNHKSLIIGDLPFMTYATPQQAMKNATRVMQAGANMVKLEGGRWLEETVSMLSERGIPVCAHLGLTPQSVNKFGGFRVQGREKHQANTIAEDAYRLTEAGADLLVLECVPAKLAATITSTIAIPTIGIGAGRNTDAQVLVINDILGLTEMPPKFSKNFLIETDDIPSALQKFVSDVREGQFPEDQHSFQ
;
A
#
# COMPACT_ATOMS: atom_id res chain seq x y z
N MET A 1 -2.86 -26.57 -15.22
CA MET A 1 -3.61 -26.72 -13.94
C MET A 1 -3.95 -25.32 -13.48
N ALA A 2 -5.24 -24.96 -13.40
CA ALA A 2 -5.66 -23.64 -12.94
C ALA A 2 -5.34 -23.55 -11.44
N TYR A 3 -4.40 -22.71 -11.07
CA TYR A 3 -4.16 -22.34 -9.67
C TYR A 3 -5.36 -21.54 -9.21
N THR A 4 -6.29 -22.17 -8.52
CA THR A 4 -7.30 -21.47 -7.72
C THR A 4 -6.58 -20.92 -6.49
N ALA A 5 -6.07 -19.69 -6.60
CA ALA A 5 -5.31 -19.02 -5.54
C ALA A 5 -6.24 -18.43 -4.45
N GLN A 6 -7.30 -19.13 -4.09
CA GLN A 6 -8.18 -18.69 -3.02
C GLN A 6 -7.45 -18.74 -1.67
N LEU A 7 -7.55 -17.67 -0.89
CA LEU A 7 -6.99 -17.65 0.46
C LEU A 7 -7.68 -18.71 1.34
N GLU A 8 -6.90 -19.62 1.89
CA GLU A 8 -7.42 -20.68 2.77
C GLU A 8 -7.72 -20.16 4.19
N LYS A 9 -6.92 -19.20 4.66
CA LYS A 9 -6.96 -18.65 6.03
C LYS A 9 -6.96 -17.14 6.02
N ASN A 10 -7.41 -16.56 7.13
CA ASN A 10 -7.30 -15.12 7.36
C ASN A 10 -5.83 -14.69 7.36
N ILE A 11 -5.53 -13.64 6.63
CA ILE A 11 -4.22 -13.04 6.58
C ILE A 11 -4.05 -12.11 7.79
N SER A 12 -2.93 -12.25 8.48
CA SER A 12 -2.52 -11.41 9.60
C SER A 12 -1.15 -10.78 9.31
N ILE A 13 -0.78 -9.79 10.09
CA ILE A 13 0.57 -9.19 10.04
C ILE A 13 1.62 -10.30 10.18
N LYS A 14 1.43 -11.23 11.11
CA LYS A 14 2.34 -12.37 11.29
C LYS A 14 2.45 -13.26 10.06
N SER A 15 1.36 -13.41 9.30
CA SER A 15 1.38 -14.13 8.02
C SER A 15 2.28 -13.43 7.01
N LEU A 16 2.19 -12.10 6.89
CA LEU A 16 3.02 -11.32 5.98
C LEU A 16 4.50 -11.30 6.40
N GLN A 17 4.77 -11.18 7.69
CA GLN A 17 6.14 -11.30 8.23
C GLN A 17 6.75 -12.67 7.93
N ASN A 18 5.96 -13.75 8.04
CA ASN A 18 6.42 -15.10 7.71
C ASN A 18 6.72 -15.26 6.21
N LEU A 19 5.95 -14.61 5.32
CA LEU A 19 6.24 -14.58 3.88
C LEU A 19 7.59 -13.90 3.61
N LYS A 20 7.84 -12.73 4.21
CA LYS A 20 9.14 -12.06 4.13
C LYS A 20 10.28 -12.98 4.61
N ALA A 21 10.15 -13.62 5.76
CA ALA A 21 11.16 -14.53 6.30
C ALA A 21 11.46 -15.72 5.38
N LYS A 22 10.48 -16.16 4.59
CA LYS A 22 10.62 -17.22 3.58
C LYS A 22 11.04 -16.70 2.21
N GLN A 23 11.19 -15.39 2.04
CA GLN A 23 11.41 -14.72 0.75
C GLN A 23 10.29 -15.00 -0.28
N GLU A 24 9.09 -15.21 0.20
CA GLU A 24 7.88 -15.38 -0.61
C GLU A 24 7.17 -14.03 -0.76
N LYS A 25 6.86 -13.65 -2.00
CA LYS A 25 6.17 -12.38 -2.27
C LYS A 25 4.68 -12.49 -1.99
N PHE A 26 4.09 -11.37 -1.54
CA PHE A 26 2.65 -11.22 -1.42
C PHE A 26 2.13 -10.04 -2.27
N VAL A 27 0.81 -9.96 -2.40
CA VAL A 27 0.16 -8.99 -3.27
C VAL A 27 -0.78 -8.12 -2.48
N THR A 28 -0.72 -6.82 -2.77
CA THR A 28 -1.66 -5.83 -2.27
C THR A 28 -2.39 -5.18 -3.45
N VAL A 29 -3.67 -4.88 -3.29
CA VAL A 29 -4.46 -4.10 -4.26
C VAL A 29 -5.13 -2.94 -3.54
N ALA A 30 -4.99 -1.73 -4.08
CA ALA A 30 -5.78 -0.59 -3.63
C ALA A 30 -7.16 -0.65 -4.30
N LEU A 31 -8.22 -0.73 -3.49
CA LEU A 31 -9.60 -0.87 -3.95
C LEU A 31 -10.59 -0.28 -2.92
N TYR A 32 -11.85 -0.04 -3.33
CA TYR A 32 -12.69 0.89 -2.59
C TYR A 32 -14.14 0.43 -2.38
N ASP A 33 -14.50 -0.79 -2.76
CA ASP A 33 -15.87 -1.29 -2.66
C ASP A 33 -15.95 -2.79 -2.32
N ALA A 34 -17.13 -3.24 -1.88
CA ALA A 34 -17.35 -4.60 -1.44
C ALA A 34 -17.24 -5.65 -2.57
N PRO A 35 -17.79 -5.46 -3.79
CA PRO A 35 -17.64 -6.42 -4.87
C PRO A 35 -16.19 -6.65 -5.28
N MET A 36 -15.39 -5.58 -5.42
CA MET A 36 -13.97 -5.69 -5.76
C MET A 36 -13.17 -6.33 -4.64
N ALA A 37 -13.47 -6.03 -3.38
CA ALA A 37 -12.84 -6.67 -2.23
C ALA A 37 -13.08 -8.19 -2.20
N ALA A 38 -14.31 -8.61 -2.40
CA ALA A 38 -14.67 -10.03 -2.48
C ALA A 38 -14.00 -10.73 -3.66
N MET A 39 -13.85 -10.05 -4.79
CA MET A 39 -13.17 -10.59 -5.97
C MET A 39 -11.68 -10.71 -5.75
N ALA A 40 -11.02 -9.66 -5.23
CA ALA A 40 -9.59 -9.67 -4.93
C ALA A 40 -9.22 -10.79 -3.94
N GLU A 41 -10.03 -10.99 -2.90
CA GLU A 41 -9.87 -12.10 -1.94
C GLU A 41 -9.91 -13.45 -2.65
N ARG A 42 -10.91 -13.69 -3.51
CA ARG A 42 -11.03 -14.96 -4.28
C ARG A 42 -9.88 -15.16 -5.25
N CYS A 43 -9.27 -14.08 -5.76
CA CYS A 43 -8.11 -14.12 -6.65
C CYS A 43 -6.78 -14.27 -5.89
N GLY A 44 -6.80 -14.35 -4.55
CA GLY A 44 -5.60 -14.63 -3.74
C GLY A 44 -4.78 -13.38 -3.37
N VAL A 45 -5.39 -12.20 -3.37
CA VAL A 45 -4.79 -10.96 -2.86
C VAL A 45 -4.70 -11.02 -1.34
N GLN A 46 -3.49 -10.91 -0.77
CA GLN A 46 -3.29 -11.06 0.67
C GLN A 46 -3.62 -9.80 1.47
N ALA A 47 -3.40 -8.62 0.90
CA ALA A 47 -3.76 -7.37 1.57
C ALA A 47 -4.55 -6.47 0.61
N VAL A 48 -5.50 -5.72 1.15
CA VAL A 48 -6.21 -4.68 0.42
C VAL A 48 -5.95 -3.34 1.09
N LEU A 49 -5.71 -2.32 0.28
CA LEU A 49 -5.47 -0.95 0.73
C LEU A 49 -6.68 -0.10 0.36
N VAL A 50 -7.37 0.42 1.37
CA VAL A 50 -8.32 1.51 1.15
C VAL A 50 -7.55 2.80 1.30
N GLY A 51 -7.01 3.29 0.17
CA GLY A 51 -6.14 4.44 0.10
C GLY A 51 -6.88 5.74 -0.18
N ASP A 52 -6.32 6.87 0.24
CA ASP A 52 -6.84 8.19 -0.11
C ASP A 52 -6.72 8.51 -1.62
N SER A 53 -6.02 7.66 -2.38
CA SER A 53 -6.08 7.59 -3.85
C SER A 53 -7.52 7.46 -4.39
N LEU A 54 -8.50 7.03 -3.56
CA LEU A 54 -9.92 7.07 -3.89
C LEU A 54 -10.38 8.48 -4.30
N GLY A 55 -9.75 9.51 -3.78
CA GLY A 55 -10.02 10.90 -4.17
C GLY A 55 -9.85 11.11 -5.66
N MET A 56 -8.79 10.57 -6.24
CA MET A 56 -8.49 10.71 -7.66
C MET A 56 -9.25 9.69 -8.51
N THR A 57 -9.32 8.44 -8.07
CA THR A 57 -9.78 7.32 -8.89
C THR A 57 -11.28 7.05 -8.79
N VAL A 58 -11.93 7.47 -7.72
CA VAL A 58 -13.37 7.26 -7.46
C VAL A 58 -14.13 8.59 -7.43
N LEU A 59 -13.59 9.61 -6.73
CA LEU A 59 -14.28 10.87 -6.51
C LEU A 59 -13.95 11.93 -7.59
N GLY A 60 -12.96 11.67 -8.47
CA GLY A 60 -12.59 12.57 -9.56
C GLY A 60 -11.86 13.84 -9.12
N TYR A 61 -11.25 13.85 -7.93
CA TYR A 61 -10.42 14.97 -7.47
C TYR A 61 -9.07 14.98 -8.21
N LYS A 62 -8.46 16.15 -8.25
CA LYS A 62 -7.15 16.36 -8.88
C LYS A 62 -6.00 15.65 -8.11
N ASP A 63 -6.13 15.56 -6.80
CA ASP A 63 -5.16 14.97 -5.89
C ASP A 63 -5.87 14.37 -4.66
N THR A 64 -5.11 13.86 -3.70
CA THR A 64 -5.66 13.19 -2.50
C THR A 64 -6.04 14.17 -1.38
N LEU A 65 -5.66 15.45 -1.46
CA LEU A 65 -5.81 16.41 -0.37
C LEU A 65 -7.27 16.67 0.08
N PRO A 66 -8.28 16.65 -0.83
CA PRO A 66 -9.68 16.88 -0.43
C PRO A 66 -10.34 15.67 0.25
N VAL A 67 -9.66 14.51 0.32
CA VAL A 67 -10.24 13.32 0.95
C VAL A 67 -10.40 13.53 2.44
N THR A 68 -11.59 13.25 2.95
CA THR A 68 -11.93 13.40 4.38
C THR A 68 -11.92 12.06 5.11
N MET A 69 -11.92 12.11 6.45
CA MET A 69 -12.08 10.91 7.28
C MET A 69 -13.42 10.19 7.01
N GLU A 70 -14.47 10.94 6.69
CA GLU A 70 -15.80 10.40 6.36
C GLU A 70 -15.76 9.61 5.05
N HIS A 71 -15.05 10.11 4.04
CA HIS A 71 -14.82 9.34 2.80
C HIS A 71 -14.09 8.04 3.11
N MET A 72 -13.00 8.10 3.89
CA MET A 72 -12.22 6.92 4.25
C MET A 72 -13.05 5.88 5.00
N ILE A 73 -13.78 6.30 6.03
CA ILE A 73 -14.63 5.41 6.83
C ILE A 73 -15.68 4.73 5.97
N TYR A 74 -16.38 5.49 5.12
CA TYR A 74 -17.40 4.94 4.20
C TYR A 74 -16.84 3.83 3.31
N HIS A 75 -15.67 4.05 2.71
CA HIS A 75 -15.04 3.07 1.83
C HIS A 75 -14.44 1.89 2.59
N VAL A 76 -13.84 2.11 3.78
CA VAL A 76 -13.35 1.03 4.64
C VAL A 76 -14.50 0.10 5.06
N GLU A 77 -15.63 0.65 5.49
CA GLU A 77 -16.83 -0.13 5.82
C GLU A 77 -17.36 -0.93 4.63
N ALA A 78 -17.35 -0.34 3.43
CA ALA A 78 -17.79 -1.03 2.21
C ALA A 78 -16.85 -2.21 1.90
N VAL A 79 -15.53 -1.99 1.93
CA VAL A 79 -14.51 -3.02 1.70
C VAL A 79 -14.60 -4.12 2.76
N ALA A 80 -14.75 -3.76 4.04
CA ALA A 80 -14.84 -4.72 5.14
C ALA A 80 -16.06 -5.66 5.02
N ARG A 81 -17.18 -5.18 4.45
CA ARG A 81 -18.34 -6.04 4.18
C ARG A 81 -18.09 -7.09 3.08
N GLY A 82 -17.20 -6.79 2.14
CA GLY A 82 -16.88 -7.69 1.03
C GLY A 82 -15.64 -8.56 1.26
N ASN A 83 -14.82 -8.25 2.26
CA ASN A 83 -13.54 -8.91 2.54
C ASN A 83 -13.58 -9.64 3.87
N HIS A 84 -13.19 -10.92 3.87
CA HIS A 84 -13.23 -11.76 5.08
C HIS A 84 -11.89 -12.38 5.45
N LYS A 85 -10.92 -12.41 4.51
CA LYS A 85 -9.65 -13.09 4.71
C LYS A 85 -8.43 -12.22 4.47
N SER A 86 -8.47 -11.30 3.49
CA SER A 86 -7.34 -10.39 3.24
C SER A 86 -7.19 -9.38 4.36
N LEU A 87 -5.97 -8.97 4.66
CA LEU A 87 -5.70 -7.91 5.62
C LEU A 87 -6.12 -6.55 5.03
N ILE A 88 -6.93 -5.78 5.76
CA ILE A 88 -7.41 -4.46 5.33
C ILE A 88 -6.54 -3.38 5.94
N ILE A 89 -5.91 -2.56 5.09
CA ILE A 89 -5.14 -1.37 5.44
C ILE A 89 -5.99 -0.14 5.09
N GLY A 90 -6.26 0.73 6.05
CA GLY A 90 -7.01 1.98 5.83
C GLY A 90 -6.12 3.21 6.01
N ASP A 91 -6.14 4.14 5.05
CA ASP A 91 -5.37 5.38 5.13
C ASP A 91 -5.94 6.35 6.16
N LEU A 92 -5.05 7.11 6.78
CA LEU A 92 -5.38 8.39 7.39
C LEU A 92 -5.13 9.49 6.35
N PRO A 93 -6.17 10.22 5.89
CA PRO A 93 -6.01 11.24 4.88
C PRO A 93 -5.26 12.48 5.36
N PHE A 94 -4.90 13.35 4.44
CA PHE A 94 -4.10 14.55 4.67
C PHE A 94 -4.49 15.32 5.93
N MET A 95 -3.51 15.61 6.80
CA MET A 95 -3.63 16.39 8.05
C MET A 95 -4.62 15.82 9.08
N THR A 96 -5.04 14.58 8.98
CA THR A 96 -5.88 13.91 9.98
C THR A 96 -5.06 13.20 11.07
N TYR A 97 -3.73 13.32 10.99
CA TYR A 97 -2.76 12.74 11.93
C TYR A 97 -1.60 13.70 12.24
N ALA A 98 -1.86 15.02 12.20
CA ALA A 98 -0.85 16.05 12.44
C ALA A 98 -0.28 16.04 13.86
N THR A 99 -0.99 15.45 14.83
CA THR A 99 -0.51 15.19 16.17
C THR A 99 -0.79 13.73 16.57
N PRO A 100 -0.01 13.14 17.50
CA PRO A 100 -0.24 11.77 17.96
C PRO A 100 -1.68 11.55 18.49
N GLN A 101 -2.26 12.51 19.20
CA GLN A 101 -3.62 12.44 19.74
C GLN A 101 -4.67 12.45 18.63
N GLN A 102 -4.47 13.28 17.61
CA GLN A 102 -5.36 13.32 16.45
C GLN A 102 -5.26 12.01 15.65
N ALA A 103 -4.05 11.50 15.45
CA ALA A 103 -3.81 10.21 14.80
C ALA A 103 -4.52 9.08 15.56
N MET A 104 -4.38 9.01 16.88
CA MET A 104 -5.05 8.01 17.73
C MET A 104 -6.57 8.04 17.55
N LYS A 105 -7.16 9.23 17.63
CA LYS A 105 -8.62 9.40 17.44
C LYS A 105 -9.08 8.90 16.08
N ASN A 106 -8.37 9.26 15.01
CA ASN A 106 -8.77 8.92 13.66
C ASN A 106 -8.43 7.46 13.30
N ALA A 107 -7.30 6.94 13.76
CA ALA A 107 -6.94 5.53 13.64
C ALA A 107 -8.00 4.63 14.30
N THR A 108 -8.48 5.01 15.49
CA THR A 108 -9.57 4.28 16.17
C THR A 108 -10.81 4.19 15.28
N ARG A 109 -11.21 5.28 14.62
CA ARG A 109 -12.38 5.31 13.73
C ARG A 109 -12.19 4.39 12.50
N VAL A 110 -10.99 4.39 11.91
CA VAL A 110 -10.67 3.53 10.76
C VAL A 110 -10.68 2.04 11.16
N MET A 111 -10.10 1.71 12.33
CA MET A 111 -10.14 0.35 12.88
C MET A 111 -11.58 -0.10 13.19
N GLN A 112 -12.41 0.76 13.78
CA GLN A 112 -13.82 0.49 14.06
C GLN A 112 -14.66 0.32 12.78
N ALA A 113 -14.26 0.95 11.67
CA ALA A 113 -14.88 0.75 10.36
C ALA A 113 -14.53 -0.61 9.72
N GLY A 114 -13.61 -1.37 10.31
CA GLY A 114 -13.26 -2.72 9.89
C GLY A 114 -11.86 -2.89 9.31
N ALA A 115 -11.00 -1.86 9.32
CA ALA A 115 -9.60 -2.02 8.98
C ALA A 115 -8.86 -2.86 10.04
N ASN A 116 -7.80 -3.55 9.61
CA ASN A 116 -6.90 -4.30 10.49
C ASN A 116 -5.62 -3.50 10.81
N MET A 117 -5.37 -2.43 10.08
CA MET A 117 -4.16 -1.63 10.14
C MET A 117 -4.44 -0.23 9.59
N VAL A 118 -3.74 0.79 10.07
CA VAL A 118 -3.80 2.14 9.51
C VAL A 118 -2.54 2.47 8.73
N LYS A 119 -2.66 3.29 7.64
CA LYS A 119 -1.49 3.79 6.90
C LYS A 119 -1.32 5.30 7.15
N LEU A 120 -0.06 5.74 7.28
CA LEU A 120 0.34 7.13 7.45
C LEU A 120 1.52 7.47 6.53
N GLU A 121 1.51 8.66 5.97
CA GLU A 121 2.55 9.18 5.09
C GLU A 121 3.48 10.15 5.82
N GLY A 122 4.76 9.84 5.84
CA GLY A 122 5.80 10.69 6.42
C GLY A 122 6.96 9.92 7.01
N GLY A 123 8.06 10.64 7.23
CA GLY A 123 9.30 10.09 7.81
C GLY A 123 9.35 10.21 9.34
N ARG A 124 10.54 10.51 9.85
CA ARG A 124 10.87 10.56 11.28
C ARG A 124 9.96 11.40 12.16
N TRP A 125 9.29 12.39 11.62
CA TRP A 125 8.33 13.19 12.39
C TRP A 125 7.11 12.39 12.88
N LEU A 126 6.90 11.18 12.34
CA LEU A 126 5.86 10.25 12.76
C LEU A 126 6.32 9.26 13.84
N GLU A 127 7.59 9.25 14.26
CA GLU A 127 8.11 8.27 15.24
C GLU A 127 7.24 8.20 16.51
N GLU A 128 6.92 9.35 17.12
CA GLU A 128 6.08 9.40 18.30
C GLU A 128 4.65 8.88 18.02
N THR A 129 4.10 9.24 16.86
CA THR A 129 2.76 8.79 16.45
C THR A 129 2.72 7.28 16.25
N VAL A 130 3.70 6.71 15.55
CA VAL A 130 3.80 5.27 15.29
C VAL A 130 3.96 4.51 16.60
N SER A 131 4.88 4.94 17.48
CA SER A 131 5.09 4.34 18.80
C SER A 131 3.81 4.35 19.63
N MET A 132 3.13 5.49 19.69
CA MET A 132 1.90 5.62 20.44
C MET A 132 0.76 4.73 19.92
N LEU A 133 0.61 4.59 18.62
CA LEU A 133 -0.39 3.72 18.00
C LEU A 133 -0.06 2.24 18.27
N SER A 134 1.20 1.84 18.00
CA SER A 134 1.68 0.47 18.15
C SER A 134 1.57 -0.03 19.60
N GLU A 135 2.02 0.77 20.58
CA GLU A 135 1.92 0.44 22.02
C GLU A 135 0.49 0.21 22.50
N ARG A 136 -0.49 0.78 21.83
CA ARG A 136 -1.92 0.66 22.14
C ARG A 136 -2.65 -0.35 21.25
N GLY A 137 -1.87 -1.17 20.50
CA GLY A 137 -2.41 -2.28 19.71
C GLY A 137 -3.04 -1.88 18.39
N ILE A 138 -2.74 -0.68 17.86
CA ILE A 138 -3.12 -0.27 16.50
C ILE A 138 -1.93 -0.51 15.57
N PRO A 139 -2.01 -1.50 14.65
CA PRO A 139 -0.95 -1.76 13.71
C PRO A 139 -0.78 -0.63 12.70
N VAL A 140 0.47 -0.36 12.30
CA VAL A 140 0.82 0.76 11.45
C VAL A 140 1.55 0.30 10.19
N CYS A 141 1.07 0.76 9.04
CA CYS A 141 1.76 0.75 7.76
C CYS A 141 2.35 2.16 7.50
N ALA A 142 3.66 2.28 7.57
CA ALA A 142 4.34 3.53 7.21
C ALA A 142 4.40 3.69 5.69
N HIS A 143 4.54 4.94 5.18
CA HIS A 143 4.68 5.21 3.76
C HIS A 143 5.76 6.25 3.50
N LEU A 144 6.78 5.87 2.73
CA LEU A 144 7.93 6.67 2.36
C LEU A 144 8.13 6.73 0.83
N GLY A 145 8.97 7.66 0.40
CA GLY A 145 9.22 7.97 -1.00
C GLY A 145 8.34 9.11 -1.47
N LEU A 146 7.67 8.94 -2.58
CA LEU A 146 6.59 9.84 -2.98
C LEU A 146 5.42 9.60 -2.03
N THR A 147 5.07 10.62 -1.29
CA THR A 147 3.87 10.65 -0.45
C THR A 147 2.86 11.59 -1.11
N PRO A 148 1.77 11.07 -1.73
CA PRO A 148 0.78 11.88 -2.47
C PRO A 148 0.23 13.07 -1.69
N GLN A 149 0.07 12.91 -0.39
CA GLN A 149 -0.36 14.00 0.51
C GLN A 149 0.63 15.17 0.57
N SER A 150 1.87 14.96 0.16
CA SER A 150 2.92 16.00 0.09
C SER A 150 3.11 16.56 -1.33
N VAL A 151 2.19 16.31 -2.26
CA VAL A 151 2.30 16.65 -3.69
C VAL A 151 2.66 18.11 -3.94
N ASN A 152 2.08 19.04 -3.18
CA ASN A 152 2.39 20.47 -3.29
C ASN A 152 3.81 20.80 -2.84
N LYS A 153 4.31 20.16 -1.79
CA LYS A 153 5.68 20.32 -1.30
C LYS A 153 6.71 19.78 -2.31
N PHE A 154 6.40 18.68 -2.99
CA PHE A 154 7.26 18.08 -4.01
C PHE A 154 7.15 18.75 -5.38
N GLY A 155 6.17 19.62 -5.58
CA GLY A 155 5.90 20.25 -6.87
C GLY A 155 5.41 19.25 -7.93
N GLY A 156 4.59 18.28 -7.53
CA GLY A 156 3.98 17.24 -8.36
C GLY A 156 4.37 15.82 -7.92
N PHE A 157 3.87 14.83 -8.66
CA PHE A 157 4.18 13.41 -8.46
C PHE A 157 5.57 13.09 -9.02
N ARG A 158 6.60 13.15 -8.17
CA ARG A 158 8.01 13.02 -8.56
C ARG A 158 8.69 11.88 -7.81
N VAL A 159 9.59 11.18 -8.50
CA VAL A 159 10.47 10.17 -7.88
C VAL A 159 11.30 10.80 -6.77
N GLN A 160 11.32 10.15 -5.62
CA GLN A 160 12.06 10.58 -4.43
C GLN A 160 13.27 9.67 -4.20
N GLY A 161 14.35 10.20 -3.65
CA GLY A 161 15.54 9.41 -3.32
C GLY A 161 16.54 9.21 -4.47
N ARG A 162 16.49 10.03 -5.53
CA ARG A 162 17.53 10.05 -6.57
C ARG A 162 18.84 10.66 -6.07
N GLU A 163 18.74 11.72 -5.28
CA GLU A 163 19.89 12.37 -4.68
C GLU A 163 20.36 11.58 -3.45
N LYS A 164 21.68 11.41 -3.28
CA LYS A 164 22.28 10.62 -2.20
C LYS A 164 21.79 11.03 -0.81
N HIS A 165 21.67 12.34 -0.56
CA HIS A 165 21.18 12.84 0.73
C HIS A 165 19.74 12.41 0.97
N GLN A 166 18.87 12.57 -0.03
CA GLN A 166 17.46 12.17 0.05
C GLN A 166 17.32 10.64 0.22
N ALA A 167 18.11 9.86 -0.53
CA ALA A 167 18.15 8.40 -0.39
C ALA A 167 18.51 7.96 1.03
N ASN A 168 19.56 8.57 1.60
CA ASN A 168 19.97 8.28 2.98
C ASN A 168 18.86 8.66 3.99
N THR A 169 18.19 9.79 3.80
CA THR A 169 17.09 10.22 4.65
C THR A 169 15.94 9.21 4.61
N ILE A 170 15.53 8.75 3.41
CA ILE A 170 14.46 7.74 3.27
C ILE A 170 14.85 6.42 3.94
N ALA A 171 16.11 5.97 3.79
CA ALA A 171 16.59 4.75 4.42
C ALA A 171 16.63 4.87 5.95
N GLU A 172 17.10 6.01 6.47
CA GLU A 172 17.09 6.29 7.92
C GLU A 172 15.67 6.36 8.48
N ASP A 173 14.75 7.04 7.78
CA ASP A 173 13.35 7.14 8.17
C ASP A 173 12.66 5.76 8.18
N ALA A 174 12.98 4.89 7.21
CA ALA A 174 12.48 3.50 7.18
C ALA A 174 12.93 2.70 8.43
N TYR A 175 14.20 2.82 8.80
CA TYR A 175 14.73 2.20 10.00
C TYR A 175 14.05 2.74 11.27
N ARG A 176 13.97 4.07 11.43
CA ARG A 176 13.37 4.71 12.60
C ARG A 176 11.89 4.36 12.80
N LEU A 177 11.11 4.36 11.70
CA LEU A 177 9.70 3.98 11.77
C LEU A 177 9.52 2.49 12.11
N THR A 178 10.44 1.62 11.65
CA THR A 178 10.46 0.21 12.06
C THR A 178 10.72 0.07 13.56
N GLU A 179 11.73 0.76 14.10
CA GLU A 179 12.04 0.76 15.53
C GLU A 179 10.91 1.37 16.38
N ALA A 180 10.19 2.34 15.84
CA ALA A 180 9.01 2.93 16.48
C ALA A 180 7.81 1.98 16.53
N GLY A 181 7.85 0.84 15.84
CA GLY A 181 6.82 -0.20 15.89
C GLY A 181 5.89 -0.24 14.67
N ALA A 182 6.31 0.31 13.53
CA ALA A 182 5.60 0.05 12.28
C ALA A 182 5.65 -1.44 11.93
N ASP A 183 4.58 -1.98 11.36
CA ASP A 183 4.45 -3.40 10.99
C ASP A 183 4.64 -3.66 9.50
N LEU A 184 4.38 -2.66 8.64
CA LEU A 184 4.58 -2.66 7.19
C LEU A 184 5.14 -1.31 6.74
N LEU A 185 5.79 -1.30 5.57
CA LEU A 185 6.29 -0.08 4.93
C LEU A 185 5.94 -0.07 3.44
N VAL A 186 5.21 0.95 2.99
CA VAL A 186 5.05 1.27 1.56
C VAL A 186 6.25 2.11 1.09
N LEU A 187 6.82 1.73 -0.04
CA LEU A 187 7.84 2.48 -0.78
C LEU A 187 7.28 2.87 -2.14
N GLU A 188 6.99 4.16 -2.34
CA GLU A 188 6.41 4.66 -3.58
C GLU A 188 7.40 5.52 -4.37
N CYS A 189 7.52 5.24 -5.67
CA CYS A 189 8.29 6.05 -6.62
C CYS A 189 9.70 6.39 -6.10
N VAL A 190 10.43 5.36 -5.69
CA VAL A 190 11.85 5.46 -5.30
C VAL A 190 12.71 4.62 -6.26
N PRO A 191 14.02 4.94 -6.43
CA PRO A 191 14.92 4.09 -7.20
C PRO A 191 14.89 2.63 -6.73
N ALA A 192 14.80 1.68 -7.67
CA ALA A 192 14.71 0.26 -7.38
C ALA A 192 15.85 -0.26 -6.48
N LYS A 193 17.08 0.29 -6.66
CA LYS A 193 18.23 -0.04 -5.82
C LYS A 193 18.06 0.42 -4.37
N LEU A 194 17.48 1.61 -4.16
CA LEU A 194 17.20 2.13 -2.82
C LEU A 194 16.15 1.26 -2.12
N ALA A 195 15.05 0.94 -2.83
CA ALA A 195 14.02 0.07 -2.29
C ALA A 195 14.55 -1.33 -1.91
N ALA A 196 15.39 -1.93 -2.76
CA ALA A 196 16.04 -3.22 -2.47
C ALA A 196 16.92 -3.15 -1.21
N THR A 197 17.71 -2.07 -1.05
CA THR A 197 18.53 -1.86 0.13
C THR A 197 17.67 -1.74 1.39
N ILE A 198 16.63 -0.90 1.38
CA ILE A 198 15.71 -0.74 2.52
C ILE A 198 15.07 -2.08 2.86
N THR A 199 14.51 -2.79 1.87
CA THR A 199 13.85 -4.09 2.07
C THR A 199 14.74 -5.12 2.76
N SER A 200 16.03 -5.14 2.42
CA SER A 200 16.99 -6.09 3.00
C SER A 200 17.49 -5.69 4.39
N THR A 201 17.32 -4.42 4.79
CA THR A 201 17.87 -3.91 6.07
C THR A 201 16.84 -3.82 7.19
N ILE A 202 15.55 -3.67 6.87
CA ILE A 202 14.49 -3.58 7.89
C ILE A 202 13.80 -4.93 8.11
N ALA A 203 13.32 -5.16 9.33
CA ALA A 203 12.68 -6.43 9.72
C ALA A 203 11.24 -6.56 9.19
N ILE A 204 10.54 -5.45 8.99
CA ILE A 204 9.14 -5.44 8.56
C ILE A 204 9.00 -5.62 7.05
N PRO A 205 7.90 -6.23 6.56
CA PRO A 205 7.66 -6.36 5.13
C PRO A 205 7.49 -5.01 4.42
N THR A 206 8.01 -4.93 3.19
CA THR A 206 7.90 -3.76 2.31
C THR A 206 6.93 -4.01 1.17
N ILE A 207 6.14 -3.00 0.83
CA ILE A 207 5.19 -2.99 -0.30
C ILE A 207 5.66 -1.94 -1.30
N GLY A 208 6.01 -2.35 -2.50
CA GLY A 208 6.51 -1.46 -3.55
C GLY A 208 5.41 -0.99 -4.49
N ILE A 209 5.51 0.27 -4.92
CA ILE A 209 4.78 0.83 -6.06
C ILE A 209 5.71 1.78 -6.80
N GLY A 210 6.09 1.45 -8.03
CA GLY A 210 7.16 2.19 -8.71
C GLY A 210 8.51 2.14 -7.96
N ALA A 211 8.79 1.05 -7.25
CA ALA A 211 9.97 0.86 -6.42
C ALA A 211 10.81 -0.37 -6.84
N GLY A 212 10.50 -0.93 -8.00
CA GLY A 212 11.17 -2.13 -8.51
C GLY A 212 10.68 -3.42 -7.86
N ARG A 213 11.18 -4.56 -8.40
CA ARG A 213 10.69 -5.90 -8.05
C ARG A 213 11.23 -6.49 -6.74
N ASN A 214 12.19 -5.82 -6.08
CA ASN A 214 12.91 -6.38 -4.92
C ASN A 214 12.30 -6.00 -3.57
N THR A 215 11.09 -5.46 -3.54
CA THR A 215 10.28 -5.35 -2.32
C THR A 215 9.58 -6.68 -2.03
N ASP A 216 9.11 -6.88 -0.80
CA ASP A 216 8.43 -8.13 -0.39
C ASP A 216 7.04 -8.28 -1.02
N ALA A 217 6.42 -7.17 -1.38
CA ALA A 217 5.13 -7.11 -2.07
C ALA A 217 5.09 -5.99 -3.10
N GLN A 218 4.04 -6.02 -3.94
CA GLN A 218 3.67 -4.94 -4.84
C GLN A 218 2.24 -4.50 -4.55
N VAL A 219 1.96 -3.21 -4.74
CA VAL A 219 0.60 -2.68 -4.77
C VAL A 219 0.34 -1.94 -6.08
N LEU A 220 -0.85 -2.13 -6.64
CA LEU A 220 -1.42 -1.29 -7.69
C LEU A 220 -2.85 -0.90 -7.31
N VAL A 221 -3.31 0.22 -7.86
CA VAL A 221 -4.71 0.61 -7.80
C VAL A 221 -5.51 -0.27 -8.75
N ILE A 222 -6.69 -0.74 -8.31
CA ILE A 222 -7.55 -1.61 -9.13
C ILE A 222 -7.87 -0.99 -10.49
N ASN A 223 -8.08 0.33 -10.53
CA ASN A 223 -8.34 1.05 -11.77
C ASN A 223 -7.20 0.94 -12.78
N ASP A 224 -5.94 0.92 -12.32
CA ASP A 224 -4.76 0.75 -13.16
C ASP A 224 -4.65 -0.70 -13.67
N ILE A 225 -4.90 -1.68 -12.79
CA ILE A 225 -4.92 -3.11 -13.14
C ILE A 225 -5.92 -3.38 -14.27
N LEU A 226 -7.06 -2.70 -14.23
CA LEU A 226 -8.16 -2.87 -15.20
C LEU A 226 -8.12 -1.89 -16.36
N GLY A 227 -7.13 -1.00 -16.42
CA GLY A 227 -6.98 -0.04 -17.51
C GLY A 227 -8.05 1.05 -17.56
N LEU A 228 -8.64 1.41 -16.41
CA LEU A 228 -9.64 2.46 -16.30
C LEU A 228 -9.02 3.87 -16.17
N THR A 229 -7.71 3.94 -15.89
CA THR A 229 -6.98 5.20 -15.76
C THR A 229 -6.58 5.71 -17.13
N GLU A 230 -7.06 6.89 -17.54
CA GLU A 230 -6.79 7.48 -18.87
C GLU A 230 -5.32 7.80 -19.09
N MET A 231 -4.63 8.30 -18.05
CA MET A 231 -3.20 8.59 -18.06
C MET A 231 -2.50 7.76 -16.98
N PRO A 232 -2.23 6.47 -17.26
CA PRO A 232 -1.68 5.58 -16.25
C PRO A 232 -0.26 5.98 -15.85
N PRO A 233 0.09 5.90 -14.57
CA PRO A 233 1.46 6.11 -14.12
C PRO A 233 2.42 5.11 -14.77
N LYS A 234 3.69 5.51 -14.93
CA LYS A 234 4.72 4.63 -15.52
C LYS A 234 4.80 3.26 -14.84
N PHE A 235 4.55 3.19 -13.55
CA PHE A 235 4.68 1.96 -12.76
C PHE A 235 3.47 1.03 -12.86
N SER A 236 2.37 1.46 -13.48
CA SER A 236 1.16 0.66 -13.63
C SER A 236 1.19 -0.20 -14.90
N LYS A 237 0.38 -1.24 -14.90
CA LYS A 237 0.16 -2.13 -16.06
C LYS A 237 -1.32 -2.49 -16.11
N ASN A 238 -1.90 -2.40 -17.32
CA ASN A 238 -3.24 -2.90 -17.58
C ASN A 238 -3.17 -4.41 -17.85
N PHE A 239 -3.58 -5.21 -16.88
CA PHE A 239 -3.59 -6.67 -16.97
C PHE A 239 -4.82 -7.20 -17.73
N LEU A 240 -5.88 -6.38 -17.86
CA LEU A 240 -7.09 -6.79 -18.56
C LEU A 240 -6.87 -6.96 -20.08
N ILE A 241 -5.88 -6.27 -20.67
CA ILE A 241 -5.55 -6.42 -22.10
C ILE A 241 -5.06 -7.85 -22.42
N GLU A 242 -4.43 -8.51 -21.46
CA GLU A 242 -3.82 -9.84 -21.62
C GLU A 242 -4.74 -10.97 -21.15
N THR A 243 -5.99 -10.65 -20.77
CA THR A 243 -6.91 -11.60 -20.13
C THR A 243 -8.35 -11.36 -20.59
N ASP A 244 -9.24 -12.33 -20.34
CA ASP A 244 -10.61 -12.32 -20.85
C ASP A 244 -11.60 -11.61 -19.94
N ASP A 245 -11.29 -11.51 -18.63
CA ASP A 245 -12.18 -10.95 -17.61
C ASP A 245 -11.42 -10.37 -16.42
N ILE A 246 -12.15 -9.67 -15.54
CA ILE A 246 -11.58 -9.03 -14.34
C ILE A 246 -10.94 -10.03 -13.36
N PRO A 247 -11.56 -11.18 -13.03
CA PRO A 247 -10.91 -12.20 -12.20
C PRO A 247 -9.58 -12.67 -12.77
N SER A 248 -9.51 -12.95 -14.06
CA SER A 248 -8.29 -13.38 -14.74
C SER A 248 -7.20 -12.31 -14.72
N ALA A 249 -7.56 -11.03 -14.87
CA ALA A 249 -6.63 -9.90 -14.75
C ALA A 249 -6.02 -9.82 -13.34
N LEU A 250 -6.84 -9.96 -12.31
CA LEU A 250 -6.37 -9.99 -10.92
C LEU A 250 -5.49 -11.21 -10.64
N GLN A 251 -5.87 -12.39 -11.11
CA GLN A 251 -5.07 -13.62 -10.95
C GLN A 251 -3.73 -13.49 -11.65
N LYS A 252 -3.69 -12.90 -12.85
CA LYS A 252 -2.44 -12.64 -13.57
C LYS A 252 -1.55 -11.66 -12.81
N PHE A 253 -2.09 -10.57 -12.28
CA PHE A 253 -1.32 -9.66 -11.43
C PHE A 253 -0.74 -10.39 -10.20
N VAL A 254 -1.55 -11.23 -9.53
CA VAL A 254 -1.10 -12.03 -8.37
C VAL A 254 0.02 -12.98 -8.75
N SER A 255 -0.10 -13.69 -9.87
CA SER A 255 0.93 -14.62 -10.36
C SER A 255 2.22 -13.89 -10.73
N ASP A 256 2.12 -12.83 -11.54
CA ASP A 256 3.29 -12.08 -12.04
C ASP A 256 4.09 -11.45 -10.88
N VAL A 257 3.42 -10.97 -9.83
CA VAL A 257 4.11 -10.47 -8.63
C VAL A 257 4.80 -11.59 -7.87
N ARG A 258 4.11 -12.71 -7.62
CA ARG A 258 4.67 -13.84 -6.86
C ARG A 258 5.87 -14.48 -7.57
N GLU A 259 5.82 -14.55 -8.89
CA GLU A 259 6.87 -15.10 -9.73
C GLU A 259 7.99 -14.08 -10.05
N GLY A 260 7.84 -12.83 -9.59
CA GLY A 260 8.80 -11.75 -9.83
C GLY A 260 8.82 -11.25 -11.28
N GLN A 261 7.77 -11.52 -12.06
CA GLN A 261 7.61 -11.04 -13.44
C GLN A 261 7.13 -9.58 -13.46
N PHE A 262 6.33 -9.17 -12.48
CA PHE A 262 5.93 -7.78 -12.30
C PHE A 262 6.48 -7.22 -10.96
N PRO A 263 6.97 -5.94 -10.94
CA PRO A 263 7.14 -5.04 -12.07
C PRO A 263 8.34 -5.38 -12.95
N GLU A 264 8.21 -5.12 -14.25
CA GLU A 264 9.32 -5.12 -15.18
C GLU A 264 10.18 -3.86 -15.04
N ASP A 265 11.33 -3.79 -15.69
CA ASP A 265 12.23 -2.63 -15.62
C ASP A 265 11.57 -1.34 -16.13
N GLN A 266 10.70 -1.47 -17.15
CA GLN A 266 9.91 -0.34 -17.67
C GLN A 266 8.93 0.26 -16.64
N HIS A 267 8.48 -0.52 -15.66
CA HIS A 267 7.58 -0.11 -14.60
C HIS A 267 8.33 0.41 -13.35
N SER A 268 9.67 0.50 -13.42
CA SER A 268 10.53 0.84 -12.29
C SER A 268 11.26 2.16 -12.54
N PHE A 269 11.76 2.78 -11.48
CA PHE A 269 12.62 3.95 -11.54
C PHE A 269 14.06 3.58 -11.17
N GLN A 270 15.01 4.25 -11.83
CA GLN A 270 16.45 4.12 -11.58
C GLN A 270 16.97 5.32 -10.78
#